data_f656868b97385bab32b1703323aebb15
#
_entry.id   f656868b97385bab32b1703323aebb15
#
_cell.length_a   1.000
_cell.length_b   1.000
_cell.length_c   1.000
_cell.angle_alpha   90.00
_cell.angle_beta   90.00
_cell.angle_gamma   90.00
#
_symmetry.space_group_name_H-M   'P 1'
#
loop_
_entity.id
_entity.type
_entity.pdbx_description
1 polymer ?
#
loop_
_entity_poly.entity_id
_entity_poly.type
_entity_poly.pdbx_seq_one_letter_code
_entity_poly.pdbx_strand_id
1 'polypeptide(L)'
;MKIAGILTIGNEILQGYTLDTNAQSISEELNKRNIKTTIHLSIPDDIFKIKEKVDKFIIKNYDYIFITGGLGPTHDDITKKALIELFETEIKFLSDRHTIISKKFNKVNLPKCQSEILAISNPLENSIGTALGMYFKFKKSEIIILPGVPI
;
A
#
# COMPACT_ATOMS: atom_id res chain seq x y z
N MET A 1 6.14 22.13 8.82
CA MET A 1 4.95 21.38 8.31
C MET A 1 5.41 20.06 7.75
N LYS A 2 4.73 18.98 8.09
CA LYS A 2 5.02 17.67 7.54
C LYS A 2 4.48 17.53 6.12
N ILE A 3 5.22 16.79 5.29
CA ILE A 3 4.85 16.58 3.89
C ILE A 3 4.63 15.10 3.60
N ALA A 4 3.72 14.82 2.66
CA ALA A 4 3.39 13.48 2.24
C ALA A 4 3.48 13.34 0.73
N GLY A 5 3.86 12.15 0.29
CA GLY A 5 3.79 11.72 -1.10
C GLY A 5 2.83 10.55 -1.23
N ILE A 6 2.10 10.50 -2.32
CA ILE A 6 1.15 9.41 -2.59
C ILE A 6 1.54 8.74 -3.90
N LEU A 7 1.65 7.41 -3.85
CA LEU A 7 1.95 6.58 -5.00
C LEU A 7 0.77 5.63 -5.24
N THR A 8 0.13 5.76 -6.39
CA THR A 8 -0.97 4.89 -6.78
C THR A 8 -0.46 3.90 -7.84
N ILE A 9 -0.64 2.61 -7.57
CA ILE A 9 -0.15 1.54 -8.44
C ILE A 9 -1.34 0.85 -9.10
N GLY A 10 -1.37 0.84 -10.42
CA GLY A 10 -2.42 0.17 -11.17
C GLY A 10 -2.49 0.63 -12.61
N ASN A 11 -2.43 -0.32 -13.54
CA ASN A 11 -2.57 -0.02 -14.96
C ASN A 11 -3.95 0.55 -15.29
N GLU A 12 -4.99 0.09 -14.61
CA GLU A 12 -6.37 0.52 -14.81
C GLU A 12 -6.55 2.01 -14.49
N ILE A 13 -5.81 2.54 -13.53
CA ILE A 13 -5.85 3.96 -13.17
C ILE A 13 -5.17 4.79 -14.24
N LEU A 14 -3.99 4.35 -14.69
CA LEU A 14 -3.26 5.04 -15.74
C LEU A 14 -4.01 5.09 -17.06
N GLN A 15 -4.75 4.02 -17.38
CA GLN A 15 -5.51 3.92 -18.62
C GLN A 15 -6.89 4.59 -18.54
N GLY A 16 -7.23 5.14 -17.38
CA GLY A 16 -8.50 5.84 -17.21
C GLY A 16 -9.71 4.94 -16.99
N TYR A 17 -9.51 3.64 -16.77
CA TYR A 17 -10.60 2.71 -16.51
C TYR A 17 -11.18 2.84 -15.10
N THR A 18 -10.39 3.37 -14.17
CA THR A 18 -10.78 3.53 -12.77
C THR A 18 -10.30 4.89 -12.27
N LEU A 19 -11.16 5.60 -11.52
CA LEU A 19 -10.79 6.85 -10.89
C LEU A 19 -9.94 6.60 -9.66
N ASP A 20 -8.95 7.45 -9.43
CA ASP A 20 -8.10 7.39 -8.25
C ASP A 20 -8.76 8.12 -7.07
N THR A 21 -9.79 7.48 -6.48
CA THR A 21 -10.49 8.04 -5.34
C THR A 21 -9.71 7.88 -4.04
N ASN A 22 -8.80 6.91 -3.95
CA ASN A 22 -7.98 6.69 -2.76
C ASN A 22 -7.03 7.85 -2.51
N ALA A 23 -6.35 8.34 -3.55
CA ALA A 23 -5.43 9.47 -3.42
C ALA A 23 -6.17 10.73 -2.95
N GLN A 24 -7.35 10.97 -3.47
CA GLN A 24 -8.18 12.09 -3.05
C GLN A 24 -8.55 11.98 -1.56
N SER A 25 -9.06 10.83 -1.14
CA SER A 25 -9.47 10.60 0.25
C SER A 25 -8.28 10.76 1.21
N ILE A 26 -7.13 10.21 0.84
CA ILE A 26 -5.92 10.34 1.65
C ILE A 26 -5.51 11.81 1.77
N SER A 27 -5.47 12.53 0.67
CA SER A 27 -5.10 13.95 0.66
C SER A 27 -6.02 14.80 1.52
N GLU A 28 -7.33 14.55 1.46
CA GLU A 28 -8.31 15.26 2.27
C GLU A 28 -8.08 15.01 3.77
N GLU A 29 -7.86 13.76 4.17
CA GLU A 29 -7.60 13.42 5.56
C GLU A 29 -6.28 14.00 6.08
N LEU A 30 -5.25 13.99 5.26
CA LEU A 30 -3.96 14.57 5.60
C LEU A 30 -4.08 16.09 5.79
N ASN A 31 -4.84 16.75 4.92
CA ASN A 31 -5.05 18.19 5.00
C ASN A 31 -5.75 18.59 6.31
N LYS A 32 -6.73 17.81 6.75
CA LYS A 32 -7.40 18.01 8.05
C LYS A 32 -6.42 17.92 9.23
N ARG A 33 -5.33 17.18 9.08
CA ARG A 33 -4.29 16.98 10.10
C ARG A 33 -3.10 17.91 9.90
N ASN A 34 -3.22 18.89 9.04
CA ASN A 34 -2.16 19.85 8.72
C ASN A 34 -0.90 19.19 8.14
N ILE A 35 -1.09 18.13 7.36
CA ILE A 35 -0.04 17.46 6.60
C ILE A 35 -0.27 17.76 5.13
N LYS A 36 0.75 18.27 4.45
CA LYS A 36 0.63 18.71 3.06
C LYS A 36 1.03 17.60 2.10
N THR A 37 0.13 17.21 1.21
CA THR A 37 0.47 16.33 0.07
C THR A 37 1.15 17.18 -0.99
N THR A 38 2.42 16.91 -1.27
CA THR A 38 3.19 17.69 -2.23
C THR A 38 3.34 17.00 -3.57
N ILE A 39 3.11 15.69 -3.62
CA ILE A 39 3.21 14.93 -4.86
C ILE A 39 2.24 13.75 -4.84
N HIS A 40 1.62 13.50 -5.97
CA HIS A 40 0.82 12.32 -6.23
C HIS A 40 1.21 11.75 -7.58
N LEU A 41 1.64 10.50 -7.61
CA LEU A 41 2.04 9.80 -8.82
C LEU A 41 1.21 8.56 -9.02
N SER A 42 0.76 8.33 -10.25
CA SER A 42 0.18 7.07 -10.68
C SER A 42 1.19 6.34 -11.54
N ILE A 43 1.47 5.09 -11.22
CA ILE A 43 2.46 4.29 -11.94
C ILE A 43 1.87 2.92 -12.33
N PRO A 44 2.42 2.28 -13.36
CA PRO A 44 1.98 0.96 -13.75
C PRO A 44 2.40 -0.12 -12.75
N ASP A 45 1.85 -1.31 -12.90
CA ASP A 45 2.25 -2.51 -12.15
C ASP A 45 3.62 -3.00 -12.64
N ASP A 46 4.66 -2.32 -12.19
CA ASP A 46 6.05 -2.56 -12.61
C ASP A 46 6.95 -2.48 -11.37
N ILE A 47 7.58 -3.60 -11.03
CA ILE A 47 8.44 -3.72 -9.84
C ILE A 47 9.53 -2.64 -9.84
N PHE A 48 10.16 -2.43 -10.96
CA PHE A 48 11.27 -1.48 -11.08
C PHE A 48 10.82 -0.04 -10.81
N LYS A 49 9.68 0.35 -11.37
CA LYS A 49 9.12 1.69 -11.18
C LYS A 49 8.65 1.93 -9.74
N ILE A 50 8.06 0.91 -9.13
CA ILE A 50 7.64 1.01 -7.72
C ILE A 50 8.88 1.26 -6.84
N LYS A 51 9.91 0.46 -7.00
CA LYS A 51 11.16 0.60 -6.23
C LYS A 51 11.78 1.97 -6.44
N GLU A 52 11.87 2.42 -7.69
CA GLU A 52 12.47 3.71 -8.05
C GLU A 52 11.73 4.88 -7.37
N LYS A 53 10.41 4.89 -7.45
CA LYS A 53 9.62 6.01 -6.92
C LYS A 53 9.59 6.02 -5.40
N VAL A 54 9.45 4.87 -4.76
CA VAL A 54 9.48 4.78 -3.29
C VAL A 54 10.85 5.22 -2.76
N ASP A 55 11.92 4.73 -3.36
CA ASP A 55 13.28 5.12 -2.97
C ASP A 55 13.50 6.64 -3.12
N LYS A 56 12.99 7.23 -4.19
CA LYS A 56 13.08 8.65 -4.43
C LYS A 56 12.38 9.48 -3.34
N PHE A 57 11.20 9.03 -2.89
CA PHE A 57 10.49 9.69 -1.79
C PHE A 57 11.29 9.60 -0.48
N ILE A 58 11.91 8.46 -0.23
CA ILE A 58 12.74 8.25 0.97
C ILE A 58 13.95 9.18 0.96
N ILE A 59 14.65 9.24 -0.17
CA ILE A 59 15.83 10.11 -0.34
C ILE A 59 15.47 11.58 -0.13
N LYS A 60 14.29 12.01 -0.58
CA LYS A 60 13.81 13.38 -0.40
C LYS A 60 13.25 13.66 0.98
N ASN A 61 13.32 12.71 1.89
CA ASN A 61 12.90 12.86 3.29
C ASN A 61 11.42 13.21 3.45
N TYR A 62 10.54 12.60 2.66
CA TYR A 62 9.10 12.74 2.90
C TYR A 62 8.76 12.16 4.27
N ASP A 63 7.94 12.88 5.02
CA ASP A 63 7.52 12.42 6.36
C ASP A 63 6.60 11.22 6.26
N TYR A 64 5.69 11.21 5.28
CA TYR A 64 4.76 10.12 5.01
C TYR A 64 4.79 9.74 3.55
N ILE A 65 4.83 8.43 3.29
CA ILE A 65 4.75 7.88 1.94
C ILE A 65 3.57 6.90 1.92
N PHE A 66 2.54 7.23 1.15
CA PHE A 66 1.37 6.38 0.99
C PHE A 66 1.47 5.63 -0.33
N ILE A 67 1.32 4.31 -0.26
CA ILE A 67 1.33 3.44 -1.43
C ILE A 67 -0.01 2.73 -1.49
N THR A 68 -0.76 2.91 -2.57
CA THR A 68 -2.05 2.23 -2.75
C THR A 68 -2.03 1.35 -3.98
N GLY A 69 -2.68 0.20 -3.90
CA GLY A 69 -2.80 -0.75 -5.01
C GLY A 69 -1.75 -1.85 -4.99
N GLY A 70 -1.96 -2.85 -5.80
CA GLY A 70 -1.05 -3.97 -5.99
C GLY A 70 -0.96 -4.96 -4.83
N LEU A 71 -1.99 -5.05 -3.99
CA LEU A 71 -2.03 -5.96 -2.84
C LEU A 71 -3.02 -7.12 -2.97
N GLY A 72 -3.72 -7.24 -4.10
CA GLY A 72 -4.67 -8.31 -4.32
C GLY A 72 -4.00 -9.63 -4.72
N PRO A 73 -4.79 -10.67 -5.00
CA PRO A 73 -4.28 -12.02 -5.31
C PRO A 73 -3.94 -12.22 -6.80
N THR A 74 -4.06 -11.21 -7.65
CA THR A 74 -3.85 -11.34 -9.10
C THR A 74 -2.37 -11.21 -9.48
N HIS A 75 -2.04 -11.51 -10.74
CA HIS A 75 -0.67 -11.39 -11.27
C HIS A 75 -0.13 -9.96 -11.24
N ASP A 76 -1.03 -8.98 -11.30
CA ASP A 76 -0.65 -7.57 -11.33
C ASP A 76 -0.42 -7.00 -9.92
N ASP A 77 -0.66 -7.81 -8.89
CA ASP A 77 -0.51 -7.39 -7.50
C ASP A 77 0.92 -7.62 -7.02
N ILE A 78 1.82 -6.75 -7.45
CA ILE A 78 3.26 -6.90 -7.30
C ILE A 78 3.88 -5.94 -6.28
N THR A 79 3.07 -5.15 -5.60
CA THR A 79 3.57 -4.14 -4.66
C THR A 79 4.45 -4.76 -3.57
N LYS A 80 4.01 -5.85 -2.95
CA LYS A 80 4.81 -6.53 -1.92
C LYS A 80 6.14 -7.03 -2.47
N LYS A 81 6.15 -7.59 -3.69
CA LYS A 81 7.39 -8.08 -4.31
C LYS A 81 8.40 -6.95 -4.49
N ALA A 82 7.95 -5.79 -4.96
CA ALA A 82 8.81 -4.64 -5.14
C ALA A 82 9.41 -4.15 -3.81
N LEU A 83 8.58 -4.11 -2.77
CA LEU A 83 9.01 -3.62 -1.46
C LEU A 83 9.92 -4.61 -0.73
N ILE A 84 9.72 -5.91 -0.94
CA ILE A 84 10.63 -6.94 -0.44
C ILE A 84 12.04 -6.71 -0.98
N GLU A 85 12.17 -6.46 -2.28
CA GLU A 85 13.45 -6.20 -2.90
C GLU A 85 14.06 -4.88 -2.42
N LEU A 86 13.25 -3.82 -2.35
CA LEU A 86 13.74 -2.50 -1.96
C LEU A 86 14.23 -2.45 -0.51
N PHE A 87 13.49 -3.05 0.41
CA PHE A 87 13.79 -2.98 1.85
C PHE A 87 14.53 -4.21 2.37
N GLU A 88 14.87 -5.15 1.50
CA GLU A 88 15.59 -6.38 1.87
C GLU A 88 14.92 -7.11 3.03
N THR A 89 13.62 -7.30 2.92
CA THR A 89 12.80 -7.97 3.92
C THR A 89 12.16 -9.23 3.34
N GLU A 90 11.31 -9.87 4.09
CA GLU A 90 10.60 -11.09 3.69
C GLU A 90 9.11 -11.01 4.03
N ILE A 91 8.36 -11.99 3.56
CA ILE A 91 6.93 -12.11 3.83
C ILE A 91 6.73 -12.79 5.18
N LYS A 92 5.77 -12.28 5.94
CA LYS A 92 5.29 -12.89 7.17
C LYS A 92 3.81 -13.20 7.04
N PHE A 93 3.44 -14.48 7.18
CA PHE A 93 2.04 -14.89 7.17
C PHE A 93 1.44 -14.76 8.57
N LEU A 94 0.27 -14.12 8.66
CA LEU A 94 -0.46 -13.90 9.91
C LEU A 94 -1.62 -14.89 10.01
N SER A 95 -1.37 -16.06 10.59
CA SER A 95 -2.37 -17.14 10.67
C SER A 95 -3.64 -16.72 11.42
N ASP A 96 -3.50 -15.99 12.52
CA ASP A 96 -4.64 -15.50 13.30
C ASP A 96 -5.52 -14.55 12.49
N ARG A 97 -4.89 -13.62 11.76
CA ARG A 97 -5.59 -12.70 10.88
C ARG A 97 -6.27 -13.41 9.73
N HIS A 98 -5.59 -14.43 9.19
CA HIS A 98 -6.15 -15.22 8.10
C HIS A 98 -7.45 -15.92 8.54
N THR A 99 -7.47 -16.49 9.73
CA THR A 99 -8.66 -17.11 10.30
C THR A 99 -9.79 -16.11 10.50
N ILE A 100 -9.49 -14.93 11.07
CA ILE A 100 -10.47 -13.88 11.30
C ILE A 100 -11.08 -13.38 9.99
N ILE A 101 -10.24 -13.11 9.00
CA ILE A 101 -10.67 -12.60 7.69
C ILE A 101 -11.52 -13.65 6.96
N SER A 102 -11.11 -14.91 7.00
CA SER A 102 -11.86 -16.01 6.38
C SER A 102 -13.27 -16.12 6.95
N LYS A 103 -13.42 -16.02 8.26
CA LYS A 103 -14.73 -16.05 8.92
C LYS A 103 -15.56 -14.82 8.59
N LYS A 104 -14.97 -13.63 8.63
CA LYS A 104 -15.66 -12.37 8.41
C LYS A 104 -16.29 -12.31 7.01
N PHE A 105 -15.58 -12.78 6.01
CA PHE A 105 -16.03 -12.73 4.61
C PHE A 105 -16.57 -14.08 4.12
N ASN A 106 -16.72 -15.06 5.01
CA ASN A 106 -17.25 -16.40 4.71
C ASN A 106 -16.51 -17.04 3.51
N LYS A 107 -15.17 -16.96 3.53
CA LYS A 107 -14.29 -17.51 2.49
C LYS A 107 -13.64 -18.78 2.96
N VAL A 108 -13.90 -19.90 2.26
CA VAL A 108 -13.29 -21.21 2.59
C VAL A 108 -11.84 -21.28 2.11
N ASN A 109 -11.57 -20.73 0.92
CA ASN A 109 -10.24 -20.78 0.29
C ASN A 109 -9.69 -19.36 0.08
N LEU A 110 -9.53 -18.60 1.17
CA LEU A 110 -8.92 -17.29 1.09
C LEU A 110 -7.44 -17.42 0.71
N PRO A 111 -6.96 -16.72 -0.36
CA PRO A 111 -5.54 -16.76 -0.70
C PRO A 111 -4.68 -16.27 0.46
N LYS A 112 -3.59 -16.98 0.73
CA LYS A 112 -2.68 -16.65 1.84
C LYS A 112 -2.11 -15.24 1.73
N CYS A 113 -1.89 -14.73 0.52
CA CYS A 113 -1.34 -13.40 0.29
C CYS A 113 -2.19 -12.28 0.90
N GLN A 114 -3.48 -12.52 1.11
CA GLN A 114 -4.38 -11.55 1.76
C GLN A 114 -4.07 -11.36 3.25
N SER A 115 -3.37 -12.31 3.85
CA SER A 115 -2.98 -12.28 5.27
C SER A 115 -1.47 -12.25 5.45
N GLU A 116 -0.74 -11.89 4.39
CA GLU A 116 0.71 -11.75 4.40
C GLU A 116 1.10 -10.29 4.45
N ILE A 117 2.10 -9.97 5.26
CA ILE A 117 2.68 -8.63 5.35
C ILE A 117 4.20 -8.71 5.20
N LEU A 118 4.83 -7.56 5.01
CA LEU A 118 6.28 -7.47 5.10
C LEU A 118 6.72 -7.68 6.54
N ALA A 119 7.77 -8.48 6.77
CA ALA A 119 8.24 -8.79 8.12
C ALA A 119 8.61 -7.55 8.94
N ILE A 120 9.07 -6.49 8.27
CA ILE A 120 9.42 -5.20 8.92
C ILE A 120 8.19 -4.35 9.23
N SER A 121 7.00 -4.74 8.78
CA SER A 121 5.80 -3.93 8.92
C SER A 121 4.88 -4.39 10.03
N ASN A 122 3.90 -3.54 10.35
CA ASN A 122 2.77 -3.87 11.21
C ASN A 122 1.50 -3.89 10.37
N PRO A 123 0.56 -4.80 10.65
CA PRO A 123 -0.66 -4.88 9.86
C PRO A 123 -1.62 -3.72 10.14
N LEU A 124 -2.33 -3.31 9.08
CA LEU A 124 -3.46 -2.39 9.17
C LEU A 124 -4.73 -3.14 8.77
N GLU A 125 -5.75 -3.03 9.61
CA GLU A 125 -7.04 -3.69 9.35
C GLU A 125 -7.72 -3.09 8.12
N ASN A 126 -8.32 -3.96 7.31
CA ASN A 126 -9.15 -3.56 6.18
C ASN A 126 -10.59 -3.99 6.47
N SER A 127 -11.45 -3.02 6.74
CA SER A 127 -12.84 -3.29 7.13
C SER A 127 -13.73 -3.74 5.98
N ILE A 128 -13.34 -3.44 4.73
CA ILE A 128 -14.17 -3.67 3.55
C ILE A 128 -13.63 -4.72 2.58
N GLY A 129 -12.41 -5.16 2.76
CA GLY A 129 -11.77 -6.15 1.88
C GLY A 129 -10.96 -7.17 2.65
N THR A 130 -10.33 -8.09 1.93
CA THR A 130 -9.58 -9.21 2.50
C THR A 130 -8.09 -8.94 2.64
N ALA A 131 -7.54 -8.02 1.84
CA ALA A 131 -6.11 -7.70 1.90
C ALA A 131 -5.80 -6.79 3.07
N LEU A 132 -4.80 -7.15 3.86
CA LEU A 132 -4.30 -6.30 4.94
C LEU A 132 -3.46 -5.16 4.38
N GLY A 133 -3.60 -3.96 4.99
CA GLY A 133 -2.64 -2.89 4.81
C GLY A 133 -1.42 -3.11 5.71
N MET A 134 -0.42 -2.27 5.54
CA MET A 134 0.83 -2.36 6.29
C MET A 134 1.38 -0.97 6.59
N TYR A 135 2.11 -0.84 7.70
CA TYR A 135 2.87 0.38 7.95
C TYR A 135 4.17 0.07 8.67
N PHE A 136 5.19 0.88 8.40
CA PHE A 136 6.46 0.81 9.10
C PHE A 136 7.23 2.11 8.93
N LYS A 137 8.20 2.35 9.80
CA LYS A 137 9.09 3.51 9.70
C LYS A 137 10.42 3.09 9.11
N PHE A 138 10.90 3.84 8.14
CA PHE A 138 12.19 3.63 7.51
C PHE A 138 12.91 4.97 7.36
N LYS A 139 14.07 5.11 7.98
CA LYS A 139 14.82 6.37 8.07
C LYS A 139 13.90 7.47 8.62
N LYS A 140 13.67 8.56 7.88
CA LYS A 140 12.82 9.67 8.32
C LYS A 140 11.38 9.55 7.85
N SER A 141 11.06 8.51 7.09
CA SER A 141 9.75 8.33 6.47
C SER A 141 8.91 7.29 7.18
N GLU A 142 7.63 7.57 7.35
CA GLU A 142 6.65 6.57 7.71
C GLU A 142 5.97 6.09 6.43
N ILE A 143 6.01 4.79 6.18
CA ILE A 143 5.51 4.18 4.95
C ILE A 143 4.23 3.45 5.26
N ILE A 144 3.16 3.82 4.56
CA ILE A 144 1.82 3.27 4.72
C ILE A 144 1.38 2.66 3.40
N ILE A 145 1.08 1.36 3.42
CA ILE A 145 0.68 0.61 2.24
C ILE A 145 -0.76 0.18 2.40
N LEU A 146 -1.62 0.60 1.48
CA LEU A 146 -3.05 0.38 1.56
C LEU A 146 -3.54 -0.40 0.33
N PRO A 147 -4.57 -1.26 0.51
CA PRO A 147 -5.20 -1.92 -0.64
C PRO A 147 -5.78 -0.89 -1.62
N GLY A 148 -5.78 -1.25 -2.91
CA GLY A 148 -6.26 -0.36 -3.97
C GLY A 148 -7.78 -0.34 -4.13
N VAL A 149 -8.54 -0.93 -3.22
CA VAL A 149 -10.01 -0.93 -3.31
C VAL A 149 -10.54 0.45 -2.93
N PRO A 150 -11.37 1.08 -3.77
CA PRO A 150 -11.95 2.38 -3.44
C PRO A 150 -12.82 2.31 -2.18
N ILE A 151 -12.68 3.31 -1.36
CA ILE A 151 -13.48 3.44 -0.14
C ILE A 151 -14.72 4.25 -0.44
#